data_dff416ec03ba95b1739ac605c72ec8e7
#
_entry.id   dff416ec03ba95b1739ac605c72ec8e7
#
_cell.length_a   1.000
_cell.length_b   1.000
_cell.length_c   1.000
_cell.angle_alpha   90.00
_cell.angle_beta   90.00
_cell.angle_gamma   90.00
#
_symmetry.space_group_name_H-M   'P 1'
#
loop_
_entity.id
_entity.type
_entity.pdbx_description
1 polymer ?
#
loop_
_entity_poly.entity_id
_entity_poly.type
_entity_poly.pdbx_seq_one_letter_code
_entity_poly.pdbx_strand_id
1 'polypeptide(L)'
;MLRLTRAQVREVDRRAIEDLHIPGIVLMENAACSATDAAREMLRGDCIGQVLILCGGGNNGGDGLAVARHLHNCGASVQIALTIDPSQYKGDALLNWRIAQAMNLLVVSATPDLIANTDAILIIDAIFGTGLTDAPRPPFDQIASAVNHSGRPVLAIDIPSGLDCDTGIPPGPCIRATRTITFVAEKVGFAHPEARTYTGDILVGDIGVPPELVEQVAGQQQPVAAPA
;
A
#
# COMPACT_ATOMS: atom_id res chain seq x y z
N MET A 1 13.57 -16.75 -1.14
CA MET A 1 13.26 -15.33 -1.19
C MET A 1 13.23 -14.81 0.24
N LEU A 2 13.80 -13.63 0.53
CA LEU A 2 13.85 -13.06 1.87
C LEU A 2 12.46 -12.64 2.31
N ARG A 3 12.11 -12.91 3.57
CA ARG A 3 10.84 -12.50 4.18
C ARG A 3 11.07 -11.82 5.50
N LEU A 4 10.33 -10.75 5.75
CA LEU A 4 10.44 -9.96 6.97
C LEU A 4 9.10 -9.94 7.73
N THR A 5 9.18 -9.96 9.04
CA THR A 5 8.05 -9.67 9.93
C THR A 5 7.73 -8.18 9.92
N ARG A 6 6.54 -7.81 10.38
CA ARG A 6 6.14 -6.42 10.62
C ARG A 6 7.18 -5.65 11.44
N ALA A 7 7.68 -6.28 12.49
CA ALA A 7 8.68 -5.65 13.36
C ALA A 7 10.01 -5.42 12.64
N GLN A 8 10.44 -6.36 11.80
CA GLN A 8 11.64 -6.22 10.99
C GLN A 8 11.50 -5.14 9.91
N VAL A 9 10.35 -5.06 9.24
CA VAL A 9 10.09 -3.98 8.27
C VAL A 9 10.20 -2.61 8.95
N ARG A 10 9.55 -2.44 10.11
CA ARG A 10 9.64 -1.19 10.89
C ARG A 10 11.06 -0.89 11.33
N GLU A 11 11.86 -1.90 11.70
CA GLU A 11 13.26 -1.72 12.08
C GLU A 11 14.12 -1.29 10.89
N VAL A 12 13.87 -1.82 9.68
CA VAL A 12 14.54 -1.36 8.46
C VAL A 12 14.24 0.12 8.23
N ASP A 13 12.96 0.52 8.28
CA ASP A 13 12.56 1.92 8.10
C ASP A 13 13.20 2.83 9.15
N ARG A 14 13.13 2.44 10.42
CA ARG A 14 13.74 3.19 11.53
C ARG A 14 15.24 3.40 11.30
N ARG A 15 15.97 2.34 11.00
CA ARG A 15 17.43 2.42 10.80
C ARG A 15 17.80 3.18 9.53
N ALA A 16 17.02 3.05 8.47
CA ALA A 16 17.21 3.85 7.26
C ALA A 16 17.08 5.35 7.57
N ILE A 17 16.10 5.73 8.39
CA ILE A 17 15.85 7.13 8.74
C ILE A 17 16.83 7.64 9.80
N GLU A 18 17.02 6.91 10.91
CA GLU A 18 17.78 7.40 12.06
C GLU A 18 19.28 7.17 11.93
N ASP A 19 19.71 6.00 11.43
CA ASP A 19 21.11 5.62 11.37
C ASP A 19 21.76 6.04 10.03
N LEU A 20 21.03 5.92 8.91
CA LEU A 20 21.53 6.27 7.59
C LEU A 20 21.10 7.66 7.12
N HIS A 21 20.26 8.35 7.89
CA HIS A 21 19.77 9.70 7.60
C HIS A 21 19.01 9.83 6.26
N ILE A 22 18.39 8.74 5.78
CA ILE A 22 17.55 8.75 4.60
C ILE A 22 16.15 9.28 5.02
N PRO A 23 15.72 10.47 4.56
CA PRO A 23 14.42 10.99 4.99
C PRO A 23 13.27 10.05 4.61
N GLY A 24 12.27 9.89 5.48
CA GLY A 24 11.11 9.03 5.21
C GLY A 24 10.40 9.35 3.91
N ILE A 25 10.32 10.63 3.56
CA ILE A 25 9.73 11.06 2.27
C ILE A 25 10.51 10.53 1.05
N VAL A 26 11.81 10.28 1.16
CA VAL A 26 12.61 9.69 0.07
C VAL A 26 12.25 8.21 -0.09
N LEU A 27 12.11 7.48 1.03
CA LEU A 27 11.66 6.09 1.01
C LEU A 27 10.25 5.98 0.40
N MET A 28 9.33 6.85 0.83
CA MET A 28 7.96 6.93 0.31
C MET A 28 7.92 7.27 -1.19
N GLU A 29 8.77 8.18 -1.66
CA GLU A 29 8.86 8.53 -3.07
C GLU A 29 9.35 7.35 -3.92
N ASN A 30 10.38 6.63 -3.46
CA ASN A 30 10.87 5.44 -4.15
C ASN A 30 9.82 4.31 -4.16
N ALA A 31 9.10 4.11 -3.05
CA ALA A 31 7.98 3.17 -2.97
C ALA A 31 6.89 3.53 -4.00
N ALA A 32 6.54 4.82 -4.09
CA ALA A 32 5.56 5.31 -5.05
C ALA A 32 6.03 5.14 -6.51
N CYS A 33 7.31 5.35 -6.80
CA CYS A 33 7.86 5.07 -8.13
C CYS A 33 7.73 3.58 -8.50
N SER A 34 8.15 2.68 -7.61
CA SER A 34 8.03 1.23 -7.80
C SER A 34 6.55 0.79 -7.97
N ALA A 35 5.64 1.35 -7.17
CA ALA A 35 4.21 1.06 -7.27
C ALA A 35 3.59 1.63 -8.57
N THR A 36 4.07 2.79 -9.03
CA THR A 36 3.64 3.38 -10.30
C THR A 36 4.06 2.51 -11.48
N ASP A 37 5.28 1.97 -11.46
CA ASP A 37 5.74 1.06 -12.51
C ASP A 37 4.91 -0.23 -12.54
N ALA A 38 4.60 -0.81 -11.37
CA ALA A 38 3.71 -1.96 -11.28
C ALA A 38 2.29 -1.65 -11.80
N ALA A 39 1.75 -0.46 -11.50
CA ALA A 39 0.47 -0.02 -12.04
C ALA A 39 0.50 0.14 -13.56
N ARG A 40 1.55 0.75 -14.11
CA ARG A 40 1.74 0.92 -15.56
C ARG A 40 1.85 -0.41 -16.29
N GLU A 41 2.50 -1.41 -15.70
CA GLU A 41 2.53 -2.77 -16.27
C GLU A 41 1.11 -3.36 -16.35
N MET A 42 0.29 -3.20 -15.30
CA MET A 42 -1.11 -3.67 -15.30
C MET A 42 -1.97 -2.90 -16.32
N LEU A 43 -1.66 -1.64 -16.58
CA LEU A 43 -2.27 -0.80 -17.62
C LEU A 43 -1.68 -1.05 -19.02
N ARG A 44 -0.78 -2.04 -19.18
CA ARG A 44 -0.10 -2.39 -20.44
C ARG A 44 0.68 -1.21 -21.06
N GLY A 45 1.15 -0.28 -20.22
CA GLY A 45 1.95 0.87 -20.62
C GLY A 45 1.17 2.08 -21.14
N ASP A 46 -0.10 1.92 -21.48
CA ASP A 46 -0.84 2.98 -22.22
C ASP A 46 -1.41 4.08 -21.32
N CYS A 47 -1.49 3.91 -20.01
CA CYS A 47 -2.08 4.87 -19.05
C CYS A 47 -3.42 5.49 -19.51
N ILE A 48 -4.09 4.84 -20.46
CA ILE A 48 -5.38 5.30 -21.01
C ILE A 48 -6.50 4.70 -20.17
N GLY A 49 -7.30 5.55 -19.55
CA GLY A 49 -8.43 5.18 -18.72
C GLY A 49 -8.34 5.75 -17.31
N GLN A 50 -9.38 5.55 -16.54
CA GLN A 50 -9.45 6.04 -15.17
C GLN A 50 -8.81 5.04 -14.22
N VAL A 51 -7.99 5.54 -13.29
CA VAL A 51 -7.45 4.78 -12.15
C VAL A 51 -8.07 5.31 -10.87
N LEU A 52 -8.71 4.44 -10.10
CA LEU A 52 -9.25 4.76 -8.78
C LEU A 52 -8.24 4.36 -7.71
N ILE A 53 -7.82 5.31 -6.86
CA ILE A 53 -6.85 5.09 -5.81
C ILE A 53 -7.51 5.29 -4.46
N LEU A 54 -7.61 4.23 -3.66
CA LEU A 54 -8.19 4.25 -2.33
C LEU A 54 -7.11 4.54 -1.30
N CYS A 55 -7.13 5.74 -0.70
CA CYS A 55 -6.09 6.17 0.23
C CYS A 55 -6.58 6.17 1.69
N GLY A 56 -5.82 5.51 2.56
CA GLY A 56 -5.97 5.58 4.00
C GLY A 56 -5.23 6.74 4.64
N GLY A 57 -5.23 6.83 5.97
CA GLY A 57 -4.64 7.95 6.73
C GLY A 57 -3.19 7.78 7.13
N GLY A 58 -2.60 6.60 6.90
CA GLY A 58 -1.21 6.28 7.24
C GLY A 58 -0.23 6.49 6.08
N ASN A 59 1.00 5.97 6.26
CA ASN A 59 2.04 6.04 5.22
C ASN A 59 1.59 5.36 3.92
N ASN A 60 0.88 4.23 4.01
CA ASN A 60 0.35 3.56 2.81
C ASN A 60 -0.58 4.48 1.99
N GLY A 61 -1.43 5.27 2.65
CA GLY A 61 -2.21 6.32 1.98
C GLY A 61 -1.33 7.42 1.39
N GLY A 62 -0.22 7.75 2.05
CA GLY A 62 0.81 8.65 1.53
C GLY A 62 1.46 8.13 0.25
N ASP A 63 1.80 6.84 0.20
CA ASP A 63 2.29 6.17 -1.02
C ASP A 63 1.23 6.25 -2.13
N GLY A 64 -0.05 5.98 -1.81
CA GLY A 64 -1.16 6.09 -2.76
C GLY A 64 -1.32 7.50 -3.34
N LEU A 65 -1.18 8.55 -2.52
CA LEU A 65 -1.21 9.95 -2.96
C LEU A 65 -0.03 10.28 -3.89
N ALA A 66 1.16 9.77 -3.60
CA ALA A 66 2.33 9.95 -4.46
C ALA A 66 2.17 9.19 -5.79
N VAL A 67 1.66 7.96 -5.76
CA VAL A 67 1.31 7.18 -6.97
C VAL A 67 0.29 7.92 -7.83
N ALA A 68 -0.72 8.55 -7.21
CA ALA A 68 -1.70 9.37 -7.91
C ALA A 68 -1.04 10.49 -8.73
N ARG A 69 -0.08 11.19 -8.15
CA ARG A 69 0.72 12.22 -8.81
C ARG A 69 1.52 11.65 -9.98
N HIS A 70 2.20 10.53 -9.78
CA HIS A 70 3.01 9.91 -10.82
C HIS A 70 2.16 9.42 -12.00
N LEU A 71 1.04 8.74 -11.74
CA LEU A 71 0.14 8.29 -12.78
C LEU A 71 -0.49 9.46 -13.56
N HIS A 72 -0.88 10.52 -12.85
CA HIS A 72 -1.35 11.75 -13.49
C HIS A 72 -0.30 12.34 -14.44
N ASN A 73 0.96 12.41 -14.00
CA ASN A 73 2.07 12.89 -14.82
C ASN A 73 2.36 11.99 -16.03
N CYS A 74 1.99 10.71 -15.96
CA CYS A 74 2.04 9.78 -17.11
C CYS A 74 0.83 9.89 -18.04
N GLY A 75 -0.13 10.79 -17.75
CA GLY A 75 -1.33 11.01 -18.58
C GLY A 75 -2.54 10.18 -18.19
N ALA A 76 -2.49 9.41 -17.11
CA ALA A 76 -3.67 8.69 -16.61
C ALA A 76 -4.72 9.64 -16.04
N SER A 77 -6.00 9.31 -16.24
CA SER A 77 -7.10 9.93 -15.51
C SER A 77 -7.13 9.33 -14.09
N VAL A 78 -6.82 10.13 -13.08
CA VAL A 78 -6.72 9.65 -11.69
C VAL A 78 -7.85 10.21 -10.85
N GLN A 79 -8.49 9.32 -10.06
CA GLN A 79 -9.44 9.69 -9.02
C GLN A 79 -8.94 9.13 -7.67
N ILE A 80 -8.73 10.02 -6.71
CA ILE A 80 -8.34 9.66 -5.35
C ILE A 80 -9.60 9.57 -4.49
N ALA A 81 -9.82 8.43 -3.84
CA ALA A 81 -10.92 8.23 -2.91
C ALA A 81 -10.38 8.03 -1.49
N LEU A 82 -10.67 8.98 -0.61
CA LEU A 82 -10.17 8.99 0.77
C LEU A 82 -11.10 8.21 1.69
N THR A 83 -10.53 7.31 2.50
CA THR A 83 -11.25 6.58 3.55
C THR A 83 -11.24 7.31 4.90
N ILE A 84 -10.59 8.48 4.96
CA ILE A 84 -10.47 9.33 6.15
C ILE A 84 -10.74 10.79 5.82
N ASP A 85 -10.98 11.60 6.84
CA ASP A 85 -10.94 13.04 6.71
C ASP A 85 -9.49 13.50 6.45
N PRO A 86 -9.22 14.26 5.38
CA PRO A 86 -7.85 14.69 5.03
C PRO A 86 -7.15 15.53 6.11
N SER A 87 -7.88 16.12 7.05
CA SER A 87 -7.30 16.83 8.22
C SER A 87 -6.51 15.89 9.15
N GLN A 88 -6.70 14.56 9.02
CA GLN A 88 -6.01 13.56 9.82
C GLN A 88 -4.61 13.22 9.29
N TYR A 89 -4.26 13.62 8.06
CA TYR A 89 -2.93 13.38 7.51
C TYR A 89 -1.83 14.04 8.33
N LYS A 90 -0.71 13.34 8.52
CA LYS A 90 0.48 13.80 9.25
C LYS A 90 1.76 13.38 8.51
N GLY A 91 2.89 13.99 8.87
CA GLY A 91 4.20 13.59 8.34
C GLY A 91 4.27 13.62 6.82
N ASP A 92 4.88 12.59 6.23
CA ASP A 92 5.11 12.47 4.79
C ASP A 92 3.80 12.29 4.01
N ALA A 93 2.80 11.61 4.58
CA ALA A 93 1.47 11.52 3.98
C ALA A 93 0.78 12.90 3.86
N LEU A 94 0.95 13.79 4.85
CA LEU A 94 0.45 15.17 4.76
C LEU A 94 1.17 15.95 3.66
N LEU A 95 2.46 15.72 3.45
CA LEU A 95 3.20 16.37 2.37
C LEU A 95 2.62 15.97 1.01
N ASN A 96 2.43 14.66 0.77
CA ASN A 96 1.84 14.17 -0.47
C ASN A 96 0.39 14.60 -0.66
N TRP A 97 -0.39 14.70 0.43
CA TRP A 97 -1.72 15.30 0.38
C TRP A 97 -1.70 16.75 -0.11
N ARG A 98 -0.80 17.59 0.42
CA ARG A 98 -0.65 18.99 -0.02
C ARG A 98 -0.24 19.08 -1.49
N ILE A 99 0.61 18.18 -1.95
CA ILE A 99 1.00 18.11 -3.37
C ILE A 99 -0.21 17.76 -4.25
N ALA A 100 -1.00 16.74 -3.87
CA ALA A 100 -2.20 16.35 -4.61
C ALA A 100 -3.21 17.51 -4.70
N GLN A 101 -3.40 18.26 -3.60
CA GLN A 101 -4.23 19.48 -3.58
C GLN A 101 -3.69 20.57 -4.51
N ALA A 102 -2.39 20.86 -4.44
CA ALA A 102 -1.75 21.90 -5.26
C ALA A 102 -1.81 21.58 -6.76
N MET A 103 -1.81 20.29 -7.11
CA MET A 103 -1.99 19.80 -8.48
C MET A 103 -3.46 19.74 -8.92
N ASN A 104 -4.41 20.07 -8.04
CA ASN A 104 -5.85 19.98 -8.29
C ASN A 104 -6.29 18.58 -8.75
N LEU A 105 -5.70 17.51 -8.20
CA LEU A 105 -6.13 16.16 -8.50
C LEU A 105 -7.56 15.94 -8.01
N LEU A 106 -8.33 15.12 -8.75
CA LEU A 106 -9.70 14.80 -8.38
C LEU A 106 -9.74 13.97 -7.09
N VAL A 107 -10.30 14.52 -6.04
CA VAL A 107 -10.41 13.89 -4.72
C VAL A 107 -11.87 13.81 -4.29
N VAL A 108 -12.27 12.65 -3.81
CA VAL A 108 -13.62 12.34 -3.33
C VAL A 108 -13.54 11.50 -2.04
N SER A 109 -14.67 11.35 -1.34
CA SER A 109 -14.75 10.37 -0.24
C SER A 109 -14.93 8.96 -0.80
N ALA A 110 -14.24 7.98 -0.22
CA ALA A 110 -14.43 6.58 -0.56
C ALA A 110 -15.77 6.09 -0.03
N THR A 111 -16.66 5.70 -0.93
CA THR A 111 -17.95 5.10 -0.59
C THR A 111 -18.15 3.79 -1.36
N PRO A 112 -18.90 2.82 -0.82
CA PRO A 112 -19.22 1.59 -1.55
C PRO A 112 -19.88 1.87 -2.89
N ASP A 113 -20.77 2.85 -2.98
CA ASP A 113 -21.47 3.21 -4.22
C ASP A 113 -20.51 3.77 -5.27
N LEU A 114 -19.55 4.62 -4.88
CA LEU A 114 -18.51 5.11 -5.78
C LEU A 114 -17.73 3.95 -6.39
N ILE A 115 -17.33 2.99 -5.55
CA ILE A 115 -16.51 1.86 -5.96
C ILE A 115 -17.31 0.90 -6.85
N ALA A 116 -18.55 0.60 -6.47
CA ALA A 116 -19.42 -0.31 -7.23
C ALA A 116 -19.76 0.22 -8.62
N ASN A 117 -19.87 1.55 -8.78
CA ASN A 117 -20.22 2.20 -10.04
C ASN A 117 -19.01 2.82 -10.77
N THR A 118 -17.77 2.46 -10.38
CA THR A 118 -16.57 3.03 -11.01
C THR A 118 -16.35 2.52 -12.42
N ASP A 119 -15.98 3.42 -13.32
CA ASP A 119 -15.49 3.08 -14.68
C ASP A 119 -13.97 2.86 -14.70
N ALA A 120 -13.31 2.89 -13.54
CA ALA A 120 -11.88 2.68 -13.43
C ALA A 120 -11.46 1.33 -14.02
N ILE A 121 -10.38 1.35 -14.80
CA ILE A 121 -9.79 0.14 -15.39
C ILE A 121 -8.80 -0.54 -14.44
N LEU A 122 -8.41 0.16 -13.37
CA LEU A 122 -7.55 -0.32 -12.29
C LEU A 122 -7.98 0.35 -10.98
N ILE A 123 -8.08 -0.45 -9.92
CA ILE A 123 -8.21 0.05 -8.55
C ILE A 123 -6.85 -0.13 -7.86
N ILE A 124 -6.37 0.89 -7.16
CA ILE A 124 -5.18 0.83 -6.33
C ILE A 124 -5.62 0.88 -4.86
N ASP A 125 -5.30 -0.17 -4.13
CA ASP A 125 -5.53 -0.28 -2.70
C ASP A 125 -4.33 0.24 -1.93
N ALA A 126 -4.48 1.43 -1.36
CA ALA A 126 -3.51 2.11 -0.50
C ALA A 126 -4.16 2.50 0.85
N ILE A 127 -5.08 1.66 1.39
CA ILE A 127 -5.80 1.99 2.61
C ILE A 127 -4.95 1.64 3.84
N PHE A 128 -4.59 0.37 4.00
CA PHE A 128 -3.78 -0.12 5.13
C PHE A 128 -2.54 -0.85 4.63
N GLY A 129 -1.38 -0.55 5.21
CA GLY A 129 -0.14 -1.31 5.02
C GLY A 129 0.12 -2.24 6.21
N THR A 130 1.38 -2.58 6.45
CA THR A 130 1.83 -3.46 7.56
C THR A 130 1.45 -2.96 8.96
N GLY A 131 0.93 -1.74 9.10
CA GLY A 131 0.52 -1.16 10.37
C GLY A 131 -0.74 -1.77 11.00
N LEU A 132 -1.55 -2.49 10.23
CA LEU A 132 -2.81 -3.07 10.70
C LEU A 132 -2.54 -4.26 11.63
N THR A 133 -3.08 -4.22 12.86
CA THR A 133 -2.94 -5.29 13.88
C THR A 133 -4.26 -5.95 14.23
N ASP A 134 -5.37 -5.27 14.01
CA ASP A 134 -6.71 -5.71 14.39
C ASP A 134 -7.64 -5.74 13.18
N ALA A 135 -8.81 -6.34 13.36
CA ALA A 135 -9.83 -6.30 12.33
C ALA A 135 -10.18 -4.85 11.97
N PRO A 136 -10.19 -4.50 10.67
CA PRO A 136 -10.58 -3.15 10.26
C PRO A 136 -12.00 -2.82 10.71
N ARG A 137 -12.19 -1.57 11.11
CA ARG A 137 -13.49 -1.07 11.58
C ARG A 137 -14.40 -0.65 10.41
N PRO A 138 -15.72 -0.67 10.60
CA PRO A 138 -16.64 -0.08 9.61
C PRO A 138 -16.25 1.38 9.28
N PRO A 139 -16.45 1.83 8.03
CA PRO A 139 -17.14 1.13 6.92
C PRO A 139 -16.22 0.29 6.01
N PHE A 140 -15.03 -0.11 6.47
CA PHE A 140 -14.06 -0.83 5.64
C PHE A 140 -14.62 -2.15 5.07
N ASP A 141 -15.45 -2.85 5.82
CA ASP A 141 -16.12 -4.08 5.37
C ASP A 141 -16.91 -3.87 4.08
N GLN A 142 -17.65 -2.76 4.00
CA GLN A 142 -18.43 -2.39 2.83
C GLN A 142 -17.53 -1.95 1.66
N ILE A 143 -16.45 -1.22 1.96
CA ILE A 143 -15.44 -0.82 0.97
C ILE A 143 -14.75 -2.05 0.39
N ALA A 144 -14.24 -2.96 1.23
CA ALA A 144 -13.60 -4.19 0.79
C ALA A 144 -14.54 -5.07 -0.04
N SER A 145 -15.81 -5.18 0.39
CA SER A 145 -16.84 -5.88 -0.37
C SER A 145 -17.05 -5.26 -1.74
N ALA A 146 -17.20 -3.93 -1.83
CA ALA A 146 -17.40 -3.24 -3.10
C ALA A 146 -16.20 -3.43 -4.04
N VAL A 147 -14.97 -3.31 -3.54
CA VAL A 147 -13.75 -3.57 -4.32
C VAL A 147 -13.75 -5.00 -4.86
N ASN A 148 -13.98 -5.98 -3.98
CA ASN A 148 -13.95 -7.41 -4.35
C ASN A 148 -15.03 -7.81 -5.36
N HIS A 149 -16.15 -7.10 -5.41
CA HIS A 149 -17.25 -7.33 -6.35
C HIS A 149 -17.20 -6.44 -7.59
N SER A 150 -16.30 -5.46 -7.65
CA SER A 150 -16.20 -4.53 -8.79
C SER A 150 -15.83 -5.20 -10.11
N GLY A 151 -15.23 -6.38 -10.07
CA GLY A 151 -14.68 -7.07 -11.24
C GLY A 151 -13.45 -6.37 -11.85
N ARG A 152 -12.93 -5.32 -11.22
CA ARG A 152 -11.77 -4.58 -11.70
C ARG A 152 -10.46 -5.21 -11.19
N PRO A 153 -9.37 -5.16 -11.97
CA PRO A 153 -8.05 -5.48 -11.46
C PRO A 153 -7.71 -4.61 -10.25
N VAL A 154 -7.06 -5.19 -9.25
CA VAL A 154 -6.65 -4.48 -8.03
C VAL A 154 -5.15 -4.62 -7.85
N LEU A 155 -4.45 -3.49 -7.70
CA LEU A 155 -3.07 -3.42 -7.24
C LEU A 155 -3.06 -3.01 -5.76
N ALA A 156 -2.58 -3.88 -4.87
CA ALA A 156 -2.37 -3.52 -3.48
C ALA A 156 -0.96 -2.94 -3.28
N ILE A 157 -0.88 -1.82 -2.56
CA ILE A 157 0.38 -1.22 -2.14
C ILE A 157 0.76 -1.78 -0.77
N ASP A 158 1.98 -2.27 -0.64
CA ASP A 158 2.61 -2.89 0.54
C ASP A 158 1.98 -4.25 0.91
N ILE A 159 0.69 -4.28 1.21
CA ILE A 159 -0.07 -5.47 1.56
C ILE A 159 -1.56 -5.23 1.27
N PRO A 160 -2.33 -6.22 0.81
CA PRO A 160 -3.77 -6.06 0.64
C PRO A 160 -4.43 -5.61 1.94
N SER A 161 -5.22 -4.55 1.88
CA SER A 161 -5.85 -3.98 3.06
C SER A 161 -6.76 -4.98 3.75
N GLY A 162 -6.48 -5.24 5.02
CA GLY A 162 -7.16 -6.25 5.82
C GLY A 162 -6.37 -7.55 6.04
N LEU A 163 -5.29 -7.80 5.30
CA LEU A 163 -4.43 -8.96 5.49
C LEU A 163 -3.43 -8.71 6.63
N ASP A 164 -3.25 -9.68 7.51
CA ASP A 164 -2.23 -9.58 8.56
C ASP A 164 -0.83 -9.92 8.00
N CYS A 165 0.11 -9.02 8.27
CA CYS A 165 1.47 -9.05 7.74
C CYS A 165 2.27 -10.29 8.18
N ASP A 166 2.06 -10.74 9.42
CA ASP A 166 2.87 -11.80 10.03
C ASP A 166 2.23 -13.19 9.87
N THR A 167 0.91 -13.28 9.90
CA THR A 167 0.20 -14.55 9.78
C THR A 167 -0.24 -14.88 8.37
N GLY A 168 -0.48 -13.88 7.52
CA GLY A 168 -1.08 -14.07 6.20
C GLY A 168 -2.54 -14.46 6.23
N ILE A 169 -3.19 -14.30 7.39
CA ILE A 169 -4.61 -14.58 7.60
C ILE A 169 -5.31 -13.26 7.91
N PRO A 170 -6.40 -12.91 7.22
CA PRO A 170 -7.11 -11.68 7.54
C PRO A 170 -7.88 -11.83 8.86
N PRO A 171 -7.74 -10.88 9.81
CA PRO A 171 -8.52 -10.88 11.05
C PRO A 171 -10.00 -10.49 10.84
N GLY A 172 -10.36 -10.08 9.64
CA GLY A 172 -11.69 -9.62 9.26
C GLY A 172 -11.83 -9.41 7.76
N PRO A 173 -12.61 -8.41 7.30
CA PRO A 173 -12.72 -8.08 5.89
C PRO A 173 -11.35 -7.77 5.27
N CYS A 174 -11.13 -8.27 4.05
CA CYS A 174 -9.86 -8.12 3.34
C CYS A 174 -10.10 -7.91 1.84
N ILE A 175 -9.33 -7.02 1.23
CA ILE A 175 -9.30 -6.81 -0.21
C ILE A 175 -8.54 -7.97 -0.87
N ARG A 176 -9.04 -8.38 -2.04
CA ARG A 176 -8.38 -9.38 -2.89
C ARG A 176 -7.70 -8.66 -4.04
N ALA A 177 -6.39 -8.59 -3.98
CA ALA A 177 -5.59 -7.99 -5.04
C ALA A 177 -5.38 -8.97 -6.21
N THR A 178 -5.30 -8.43 -7.42
CA THR A 178 -4.78 -9.12 -8.59
C THR A 178 -3.25 -9.23 -8.50
N ARG A 179 -2.64 -8.16 -7.97
CA ARG A 179 -1.20 -8.05 -7.74
C ARG A 179 -0.94 -7.22 -6.49
N THR A 180 0.13 -7.55 -5.79
CA THR A 180 0.63 -6.78 -4.66
C THR A 180 2.06 -6.32 -4.95
N ILE A 181 2.32 -5.02 -4.87
CA ILE A 181 3.67 -4.48 -4.80
C ILE A 181 4.01 -4.25 -3.32
N THR A 182 4.96 -5.03 -2.81
CA THR A 182 5.45 -4.90 -1.45
C THR A 182 6.87 -4.34 -1.46
N PHE A 183 7.34 -3.78 -0.35
CA PHE A 183 8.61 -3.07 -0.31
C PHE A 183 9.63 -3.77 0.57
N VAL A 184 10.93 -3.59 0.24
CA VAL A 184 12.10 -4.15 0.94
C VAL A 184 12.21 -5.66 0.77
N ALA A 185 11.18 -6.42 1.17
CA ALA A 185 11.12 -7.88 1.09
C ALA A 185 9.67 -8.34 1.14
N GLU A 186 9.43 -9.62 0.79
CA GLU A 186 8.13 -10.23 1.07
C GLU A 186 7.84 -10.21 2.57
N LYS A 187 6.57 -10.18 2.93
CA LYS A 187 6.13 -10.34 4.32
C LYS A 187 6.08 -11.82 4.71
N VAL A 188 6.42 -12.16 5.96
CA VAL A 188 6.40 -13.57 6.39
C VAL A 188 5.02 -14.22 6.21
N GLY A 189 3.94 -13.46 6.41
CA GLY A 189 2.57 -13.92 6.21
C GLY A 189 2.27 -14.33 4.77
N PHE A 190 2.98 -13.82 3.78
CA PHE A 190 2.78 -14.22 2.38
C PHE A 190 3.17 -15.69 2.09
N ALA A 191 3.90 -16.33 3.03
CA ALA A 191 4.17 -17.75 2.97
C ALA A 191 2.95 -18.63 3.30
N HIS A 192 1.93 -18.06 3.96
CA HIS A 192 0.73 -18.82 4.29
C HIS A 192 -0.04 -19.20 3.01
N PRO A 193 -0.47 -20.46 2.87
CA PRO A 193 -1.13 -20.92 1.63
C PRO A 193 -2.35 -20.10 1.22
N GLU A 194 -3.14 -19.63 2.19
CA GLU A 194 -4.34 -18.82 1.93
C GLU A 194 -4.03 -17.39 1.54
N ALA A 195 -2.84 -16.86 1.89
CA ALA A 195 -2.47 -15.48 1.60
C ALA A 195 -2.52 -15.18 0.10
N ARG A 196 -2.21 -16.17 -0.76
CA ARG A 196 -2.24 -16.00 -2.22
C ARG A 196 -3.63 -15.62 -2.75
N THR A 197 -4.70 -16.03 -2.06
CA THR A 197 -6.08 -15.63 -2.42
C THR A 197 -6.29 -14.12 -2.31
N TYR A 198 -5.49 -13.47 -1.47
CA TYR A 198 -5.57 -12.02 -1.24
C TYR A 198 -4.46 -11.25 -1.95
N THR A 199 -3.24 -11.76 -1.98
CA THR A 199 -2.08 -11.03 -2.53
C THR A 199 -2.04 -11.03 -4.06
N GLY A 200 -2.61 -12.04 -4.72
CA GLY A 200 -2.37 -12.27 -6.13
C GLY A 200 -0.88 -12.49 -6.42
N ASP A 201 -0.40 -11.94 -7.54
CA ASP A 201 1.03 -11.95 -7.88
C ASP A 201 1.79 -10.92 -7.05
N ILE A 202 2.94 -11.32 -6.49
CA ILE A 202 3.72 -10.48 -5.60
C ILE A 202 4.93 -9.92 -6.34
N LEU A 203 5.12 -8.61 -6.27
CA LEU A 203 6.34 -7.90 -6.68
C LEU A 203 7.00 -7.31 -5.43
N VAL A 204 8.33 -7.26 -5.43
CA VAL A 204 9.10 -6.57 -4.39
C VAL A 204 9.72 -5.33 -5.01
N GLY A 205 9.30 -4.16 -4.53
CA GLY A 205 9.81 -2.86 -4.97
C GLY A 205 11.01 -2.42 -4.14
N ASP A 206 11.96 -1.78 -4.81
CA ASP A 206 13.07 -1.10 -4.15
C ASP A 206 12.61 0.27 -3.63
N ILE A 207 13.02 0.60 -2.40
CA ILE A 207 12.77 1.90 -1.78
C ILE A 207 14.07 2.68 -1.49
N GLY A 208 15.21 2.20 -1.97
CA GLY A 208 16.51 2.85 -1.79
C GLY A 208 17.17 2.55 -0.44
N VAL A 209 16.80 1.45 0.21
CA VAL A 209 17.46 0.96 1.43
C VAL A 209 18.60 0.03 1.04
N PRO A 210 19.83 0.19 1.61
CA PRO A 210 20.94 -0.69 1.31
C PRO A 210 20.63 -2.17 1.63
N PRO A 211 20.92 -3.12 0.74
CA PRO A 211 20.69 -4.55 0.98
C PRO A 211 21.32 -5.06 2.26
N GLU A 212 22.50 -4.55 2.62
CA GLU A 212 23.23 -4.91 3.82
C GLU A 212 22.44 -4.60 5.09
N LEU A 213 21.68 -3.49 5.11
CA LEU A 213 20.81 -3.14 6.23
C LEU A 213 19.67 -4.17 6.33
N VAL A 214 19.07 -4.52 5.21
CA VAL A 214 17.96 -5.49 5.16
C VAL A 214 18.43 -6.86 5.64
N GLU A 215 19.61 -7.32 5.20
CA GLU A 215 20.22 -8.58 5.63
C GLU A 215 20.56 -8.59 7.13
N GLN A 216 21.09 -7.49 7.65
CA GLN A 216 21.38 -7.36 9.09
C GLN A 216 20.11 -7.47 9.93
N VAL A 217 19.02 -6.79 9.53
CA VAL A 217 17.75 -6.86 10.25
C VAL A 217 17.12 -8.26 10.15
N ALA A 218 17.18 -8.87 8.98
CA ALA A 218 16.68 -10.23 8.77
C ALA A 218 17.42 -11.27 9.62
N GLY A 219 18.73 -11.11 9.80
CA GLY A 219 19.57 -12.01 10.61
C GLY A 219 19.42 -11.83 12.12
N GLN A 220 18.81 -10.74 12.59
CA GLN A 220 18.52 -10.54 13.99
C GLN A 220 17.34 -11.42 14.42
N GLN A 221 17.61 -12.46 15.20
CA GLN A 221 16.55 -13.24 15.86
C GLN A 221 15.81 -12.30 16.84
N GLN A 222 14.50 -12.14 16.64
CA GLN A 222 13.70 -11.45 17.65
C GLN A 222 13.83 -12.19 18.98
N PRO A 223 14.01 -11.48 20.10
CA PRO A 223 13.84 -12.12 21.39
C PRO A 223 12.42 -12.68 21.45
N VAL A 224 12.30 -13.99 21.63
CA VAL A 224 11.02 -14.66 21.88
C VAL A 224 10.38 -13.93 23.06
N ALA A 225 9.23 -13.28 22.83
CA ALA A 225 8.47 -12.70 23.93
C ALA A 225 8.18 -13.82 24.92
N ALA A 226 8.64 -13.66 26.17
CA ALA A 226 8.35 -14.62 27.22
C ALA A 226 6.82 -14.73 27.36
N PRO A 227 6.27 -15.96 27.48
CA PRO A 227 4.85 -16.12 27.72
C PRO A 227 4.47 -15.44 29.04
N ALA A 228 3.40 -14.61 28.99
CA ALA A 228 2.83 -13.96 30.15
C ALA A 228 2.13 -14.96 31.08
#